data_025aaea83d50ca821b9284e00efdcaad
#
_entry.id   025aaea83d50ca821b9284e00efdcaad
#
_cell.length_a   1.000
_cell.length_b   1.000
_cell.length_c   1.000
_cell.angle_alpha   90.00
_cell.angle_beta   90.00
_cell.angle_gamma   90.00
#
_symmetry.space_group_name_H-M   'P 1'
#
loop_
_entity.id
_entity.type
_entity.pdbx_description
1 polymer ?
#
loop_
_entity_poly.entity_id
_entity_poly.type
_entity_poly.pdbx_seq_one_letter_code
_entity_poly.pdbx_strand_id
1 'polypeptide(L)'
;MKQKTTQELSIRDAAYYTVHEYAPGTVALAARMKLNQQTLCHKVNPNNTNRNNLTLEEAVTLQLMTEDHRILFSMACLLGYFCVIQGGAADGNVTTDIAQTMQDLGDMLKTVSASIADDRVTDRELREVDHAVLQLMGDLNHLRGRLADMNEATRSIRPVTLHEQVHNKARA
;
A
#
# COMPACT_ATOMS: atom_id res chain seq x y z
N MET A 1 22.92 13.71 -6.52
CA MET A 1 21.54 14.16 -6.30
C MET A 1 21.00 13.39 -5.10
N LYS A 2 20.57 14.08 -4.01
CA LYS A 2 19.91 13.41 -2.87
C LYS A 2 18.55 12.90 -3.36
N GLN A 3 18.33 11.59 -3.36
CA GLN A 3 16.99 11.04 -3.55
C GLN A 3 16.11 11.57 -2.41
N LYS A 4 15.14 12.41 -2.74
CA LYS A 4 14.09 12.79 -1.78
C LYS A 4 13.35 11.53 -1.38
N THR A 5 13.30 11.26 -0.10
CA THR A 5 12.51 10.14 0.44
C THR A 5 11.06 10.31 0.00
N THR A 6 10.39 9.25 -0.37
CA THR A 6 8.99 9.25 -0.89
C THR A 6 8.01 10.02 0.03
N GLN A 7 8.31 10.11 1.32
CA GLN A 7 7.54 10.87 2.33
C GLN A 7 7.65 12.41 2.20
N GLU A 8 8.63 12.93 1.44
CA GLU A 8 8.84 14.38 1.28
C GLU A 8 8.33 14.94 -0.05
N LEU A 9 7.80 14.08 -0.92
CA LEU A 9 7.29 14.51 -2.23
C LEU A 9 5.89 15.12 -2.09
N SER A 10 5.65 16.24 -2.76
CA SER A 10 4.28 16.70 -2.97
C SER A 10 3.53 15.72 -3.87
N ILE A 11 2.19 15.65 -3.75
CA ILE A 11 1.35 14.77 -4.60
C ILE A 11 1.63 15.03 -6.10
N ARG A 12 1.87 16.28 -6.48
CA ARG A 12 2.17 16.65 -7.87
C ARG A 12 3.55 16.16 -8.32
N ASP A 13 4.57 16.29 -7.45
CA ASP A 13 5.90 15.77 -7.72
C ASP A 13 5.86 14.25 -7.82
N ALA A 14 5.13 13.57 -6.93
CA ALA A 14 4.93 12.14 -6.97
C ALA A 14 4.32 11.71 -8.32
N ALA A 15 3.26 12.35 -8.78
CA ALA A 15 2.65 12.07 -10.08
C ALA A 15 3.62 12.33 -11.24
N TYR A 16 4.40 13.41 -11.18
CA TYR A 16 5.41 13.74 -12.18
C TYR A 16 6.46 12.64 -12.29
N TYR A 17 7.05 12.21 -11.16
CA TYR A 17 8.06 11.15 -11.15
C TYR A 17 7.50 9.80 -11.57
N THR A 18 6.28 9.42 -11.14
CA THR A 18 5.62 8.18 -11.58
C THR A 18 5.53 8.09 -13.12
N VAL A 19 5.25 9.20 -13.79
CA VAL A 19 5.15 9.24 -15.26
C VAL A 19 6.53 9.26 -15.92
N HIS A 20 7.46 10.08 -15.42
CA HIS A 20 8.73 10.35 -16.10
C HIS A 20 9.80 9.29 -15.82
N GLU A 21 9.70 8.56 -14.70
CA GLU A 21 10.61 7.45 -14.35
C GLU A 21 10.11 6.08 -14.83
N TYR A 22 8.93 6.02 -15.47
CA TYR A 22 8.41 4.77 -16.02
C TYR A 22 9.34 4.21 -17.10
N ALA A 23 9.91 3.02 -16.85
CA ALA A 23 10.97 2.45 -17.69
C ALA A 23 10.64 2.33 -19.20
N PRO A 24 9.38 1.92 -19.60
CA PRO A 24 8.99 1.90 -21.02
C PRO A 24 8.77 3.28 -21.63
N GLY A 25 8.83 4.35 -20.84
CA GLY A 25 8.71 5.73 -21.27
C GLY A 25 7.29 6.29 -21.31
N THR A 26 7.21 7.62 -21.30
CA THR A 26 5.95 8.37 -21.23
C THR A 26 5.03 8.13 -22.42
N VAL A 27 5.57 7.85 -23.62
CA VAL A 27 4.78 7.53 -24.82
C VAL A 27 4.01 6.23 -24.65
N ALA A 28 4.69 5.18 -24.18
CA ALA A 28 4.08 3.87 -23.94
C ALA A 28 3.01 3.96 -22.85
N LEU A 29 3.27 4.71 -21.79
CA LEU A 29 2.33 4.91 -20.68
C LEU A 29 1.07 5.66 -21.15
N ALA A 30 1.25 6.76 -21.90
CA ALA A 30 0.14 7.53 -22.45
C ALA A 30 -0.76 6.69 -23.36
N ALA A 31 -0.16 5.85 -24.23
CA ALA A 31 -0.90 4.94 -25.09
C ALA A 31 -1.72 3.93 -24.27
N ARG A 32 -1.17 3.34 -23.19
CA ARG A 32 -1.89 2.45 -22.27
C ARG A 32 -3.05 3.16 -21.57
N MET A 33 -2.88 4.40 -21.20
CA MET A 33 -3.91 5.24 -20.57
C MET A 33 -4.92 5.81 -21.59
N LYS A 34 -4.77 5.52 -22.89
CA LYS A 34 -5.58 6.10 -23.99
C LYS A 34 -5.55 7.64 -24.02
N LEU A 35 -4.42 8.21 -23.65
CA LEU A 35 -4.15 9.65 -23.66
C LEU A 35 -3.08 9.99 -24.68
N ASN A 36 -3.06 11.25 -25.11
CA ASN A 36 -1.91 11.78 -25.84
C ASN A 36 -0.75 12.04 -24.85
N GLN A 37 0.49 11.75 -25.26
CA GLN A 37 1.69 11.97 -24.44
C GLN A 37 1.77 13.39 -23.88
N GLN A 38 1.55 14.39 -24.72
CA GLN A 38 1.57 15.79 -24.29
C GLN A 38 0.52 16.06 -23.19
N THR A 39 -0.69 15.51 -23.38
CA THR A 39 -1.77 15.63 -22.40
C THR A 39 -1.36 15.03 -21.07
N LEU A 40 -0.79 13.81 -21.07
CA LEU A 40 -0.33 13.16 -19.85
C LEU A 40 0.76 13.99 -19.17
N CYS A 41 1.79 14.43 -19.89
CA CYS A 41 2.87 15.25 -19.35
C CYS A 41 2.35 16.59 -18.79
N HIS A 42 1.38 17.22 -19.46
CA HIS A 42 0.75 18.43 -18.95
C HIS A 42 -0.04 18.19 -17.65
N LYS A 43 -0.78 17.11 -17.56
CA LYS A 43 -1.58 16.76 -16.37
C LYS A 43 -0.73 16.57 -15.12
N VAL A 44 0.47 15.98 -15.27
CA VAL A 44 1.37 15.69 -14.14
C VAL A 44 2.42 16.78 -13.90
N ASN A 45 2.47 17.82 -14.71
CA ASN A 45 3.45 18.90 -14.53
C ASN A 45 3.15 19.67 -13.24
N PRO A 46 4.06 19.66 -12.24
CA PRO A 46 3.83 20.34 -10.96
C PRO A 46 3.65 21.86 -11.10
N ASN A 47 4.21 22.46 -12.16
CA ASN A 47 4.09 23.90 -12.46
C ASN A 47 2.84 24.24 -13.29
N ASN A 48 1.98 23.25 -13.57
CA ASN A 48 0.76 23.51 -14.36
C ASN A 48 -0.26 24.29 -13.52
N THR A 49 -0.59 25.49 -13.97
CA THR A 49 -1.61 26.37 -13.38
C THR A 49 -2.99 26.18 -14.01
N ASN A 50 -3.08 25.41 -15.10
CA ASN A 50 -4.32 25.14 -15.80
C ASN A 50 -5.19 24.14 -15.07
N ARG A 51 -6.49 24.10 -15.42
CA ARG A 51 -7.46 23.15 -14.85
C ARG A 51 -7.26 21.69 -15.33
N ASN A 52 -6.36 21.45 -16.28
CA ASN A 52 -6.10 20.11 -16.81
C ASN A 52 -5.15 19.33 -15.89
N ASN A 53 -5.66 18.92 -14.74
CA ASN A 53 -4.95 18.10 -13.76
C ASN A 53 -5.28 16.62 -13.95
N LEU A 54 -4.50 15.76 -13.32
CA LEU A 54 -4.79 14.33 -13.21
C LEU A 54 -6.08 14.14 -12.39
N THR A 55 -7.04 13.38 -12.92
CA THR A 55 -8.24 13.01 -12.14
C THR A 55 -7.88 11.91 -11.14
N LEU A 56 -8.76 11.67 -10.18
CA LEU A 56 -8.55 10.61 -9.18
C LEU A 56 -8.48 9.23 -9.84
N GLU A 57 -9.38 8.94 -10.79
CA GLU A 57 -9.40 7.69 -11.54
C GLU A 57 -8.14 7.51 -12.39
N GLU A 58 -7.68 8.58 -13.03
CA GLU A 58 -6.43 8.56 -13.79
C GLU A 58 -5.22 8.32 -12.88
N ALA A 59 -5.20 8.90 -11.67
CA ALA A 59 -4.14 8.68 -10.70
C ALA A 59 -4.10 7.22 -10.21
N VAL A 60 -5.25 6.59 -9.98
CA VAL A 60 -5.34 5.17 -9.64
C VAL A 60 -4.87 4.30 -10.80
N THR A 61 -5.37 4.57 -12.01
CA THR A 61 -5.00 3.83 -13.22
C THR A 61 -3.50 3.93 -13.50
N LEU A 62 -2.92 5.12 -13.34
CA LEU A 62 -1.49 5.38 -13.49
C LEU A 62 -0.66 4.49 -12.56
N GLN A 63 -1.01 4.46 -11.27
CA GLN A 63 -0.31 3.65 -10.27
C GLN A 63 -0.44 2.15 -10.52
N LEU A 64 -1.61 1.68 -10.97
CA LEU A 64 -1.82 0.27 -11.35
C LEU A 64 -0.98 -0.13 -12.57
N MET A 65 -0.81 0.78 -13.53
CA MET A 65 -0.04 0.50 -14.76
C MET A 65 1.46 0.55 -14.58
N THR A 66 1.93 1.37 -13.64
CA THR A 66 3.36 1.60 -13.38
C THR A 66 3.89 0.78 -12.22
N GLU A 67 2.98 0.21 -11.38
CA GLU A 67 3.30 -0.43 -10.09
C GLU A 67 4.03 0.52 -9.13
N ASP A 68 3.93 1.82 -9.37
CA ASP A 68 4.52 2.87 -8.56
C ASP A 68 3.45 3.59 -7.77
N HIS A 69 3.45 3.39 -6.46
CA HIS A 69 2.41 3.88 -5.54
C HIS A 69 2.82 5.15 -4.78
N ARG A 70 3.84 5.88 -5.26
CA ARG A 70 4.30 7.11 -4.57
C ARG A 70 3.22 8.20 -4.47
N ILE A 71 2.24 8.25 -5.39
CA ILE A 71 1.11 9.17 -5.29
C ILE A 71 0.26 8.83 -4.06
N LEU A 72 -0.08 7.55 -3.87
CA LEU A 72 -0.81 7.08 -2.71
C LEU A 72 -0.05 7.37 -1.42
N PHE A 73 1.25 7.07 -1.38
CA PHE A 73 2.08 7.34 -0.20
C PHE A 73 2.17 8.83 0.12
N SER A 74 2.32 9.70 -0.89
CA SER A 74 2.32 11.16 -0.68
C SER A 74 0.98 11.66 -0.16
N MET A 75 -0.14 11.14 -0.67
CA MET A 75 -1.47 11.49 -0.17
C MET A 75 -1.67 11.02 1.28
N ALA A 76 -1.29 9.78 1.59
CA ALA A 76 -1.41 9.23 2.93
C ALA A 76 -0.58 10.04 3.93
N CYS A 77 0.67 10.33 3.61
CA CYS A 77 1.56 11.13 4.45
C CYS A 77 0.98 12.52 4.72
N LEU A 78 0.47 13.21 3.67
CA LEU A 78 -0.15 14.54 3.82
C LEU A 78 -1.39 14.52 4.72
N LEU A 79 -2.14 13.42 4.72
CA LEU A 79 -3.35 13.24 5.52
C LEU A 79 -3.07 12.64 6.90
N GLY A 80 -1.81 12.31 7.24
CA GLY A 80 -1.43 11.69 8.51
C GLY A 80 -1.78 10.20 8.60
N TYR A 81 -1.84 9.49 7.47
CA TYR A 81 -2.11 8.06 7.40
C TYR A 81 -0.87 7.27 6.95
N PHE A 82 -0.81 6.02 7.37
CA PHE A 82 0.13 5.03 6.84
C PHE A 82 -0.57 4.11 5.85
N CYS A 83 0.16 3.75 4.79
CA CYS A 83 -0.30 2.73 3.85
C CYS A 83 0.32 1.40 4.22
N VAL A 84 -0.51 0.38 4.36
CA VAL A 84 -0.08 -1.01 4.57
C VAL A 84 -0.54 -1.82 3.36
N ILE A 85 0.38 -2.57 2.76
CA ILE A 85 0.06 -3.44 1.63
C ILE A 85 -0.86 -4.56 2.14
N GLN A 86 -1.95 -4.82 1.43
CA GLN A 86 -2.77 -5.98 1.72
C GLN A 86 -1.96 -7.24 1.41
N GLY A 87 -1.66 -8.03 2.43
CA GLY A 87 -0.98 -9.31 2.26
C GLY A 87 -1.85 -10.26 1.43
N GLY A 88 -1.29 -10.81 0.36
CA GLY A 88 -1.85 -11.96 -0.33
C GLY A 88 -1.49 -13.25 0.42
N ALA A 89 -2.21 -14.35 0.13
CA ALA A 89 -1.88 -15.66 0.66
C ALA A 89 -0.46 -16.05 0.21
N ALA A 90 0.50 -15.97 1.12
CA ALA A 90 1.79 -16.61 0.91
C ALA A 90 1.68 -18.07 1.35
N ASP A 91 2.33 -18.97 0.62
CA ASP A 91 2.48 -20.37 1.04
C ASP A 91 3.24 -20.41 2.37
N GLY A 92 2.59 -20.93 3.41
CA GLY A 92 3.22 -21.02 4.74
C GLY A 92 2.24 -21.50 5.82
N ASN A 93 2.73 -21.66 7.02
CA ASN A 93 1.92 -22.08 8.17
C ASN A 93 1.59 -20.88 9.07
N VAL A 94 0.32 -20.66 9.36
CA VAL A 94 -0.16 -19.59 10.26
C VAL A 94 0.59 -19.57 11.60
N THR A 95 0.95 -20.75 12.13
CA THR A 95 1.75 -20.85 13.37
C THR A 95 3.14 -20.21 13.22
N THR A 96 3.78 -20.41 12.06
CA THR A 96 5.07 -19.80 11.75
C THR A 96 4.94 -18.28 11.61
N ASP A 97 3.88 -17.81 10.97
CA ASP A 97 3.62 -16.37 10.82
C ASP A 97 3.37 -15.70 12.18
N ILE A 98 2.62 -16.36 13.07
CA ILE A 98 2.44 -15.88 14.44
C ILE A 98 3.77 -15.80 15.19
N ALA A 99 4.62 -16.83 15.07
CA ALA A 99 5.93 -16.83 15.73
C ALA A 99 6.83 -15.71 15.20
N GLN A 100 6.83 -15.47 13.87
CA GLN A 100 7.57 -14.37 13.25
C GLN A 100 7.04 -13.02 13.72
N THR A 101 5.73 -12.79 13.69
CA THR A 101 5.10 -11.55 14.17
C THR A 101 5.43 -11.26 15.64
N MET A 102 5.49 -12.30 16.48
CA MET A 102 5.89 -12.16 17.90
C MET A 102 7.36 -11.76 18.04
N GLN A 103 8.24 -12.31 17.19
CA GLN A 103 9.65 -11.95 17.16
C GLN A 103 9.81 -10.48 16.72
N ASP A 104 9.15 -10.07 15.65
CA ASP A 104 9.22 -8.72 15.11
C ASP A 104 8.65 -7.69 16.10
N LEU A 105 7.59 -8.04 16.85
CA LEU A 105 7.10 -7.25 17.97
C LEU A 105 8.15 -7.09 19.06
N GLY A 106 8.85 -8.17 19.41
CA GLY A 106 9.94 -8.14 20.41
C GLY A 106 11.09 -7.24 19.97
N ASP A 107 11.50 -7.33 18.71
CA ASP A 107 12.57 -6.50 18.16
C ASP A 107 12.16 -5.02 18.04
N MET A 108 10.90 -4.73 17.68
CA MET A 108 10.34 -3.38 17.70
C MET A 108 10.39 -2.79 19.13
N LEU A 109 9.91 -3.51 20.14
CA LEU A 109 9.93 -3.05 21.54
C LEU A 109 11.34 -2.82 22.04
N LYS A 110 12.31 -3.65 21.63
CA LYS A 110 13.73 -3.47 21.94
C LYS A 110 14.28 -2.19 21.29
N THR A 111 13.94 -1.92 20.03
CA THR A 111 14.31 -0.69 19.34
C THR A 111 13.75 0.53 20.05
N VAL A 112 12.46 0.53 20.42
CA VAL A 112 11.82 1.61 21.18
C VAL A 112 12.52 1.80 22.53
N SER A 113 12.77 0.71 23.26
CA SER A 113 13.44 0.77 24.57
C SER A 113 14.87 1.35 24.48
N ALA A 114 15.60 1.02 23.42
CA ALA A 114 16.94 1.58 23.18
C ALA A 114 16.87 3.08 22.84
N SER A 115 15.87 3.51 22.08
CA SER A 115 15.69 4.89 21.66
C SER A 115 15.31 5.84 22.80
N ILE A 116 14.75 5.32 23.91
CA ILE A 116 14.36 6.14 25.06
C ILE A 116 15.35 6.03 26.24
N ALA A 117 16.45 5.27 26.08
CA ALA A 117 17.34 4.94 27.18
C ALA A 117 18.10 6.17 27.79
N ASP A 118 18.29 7.21 27.00
CA ASP A 118 18.96 8.45 27.40
C ASP A 118 18.03 9.67 27.55
N ASP A 119 16.69 9.42 27.61
CA ASP A 119 15.63 10.44 27.65
C ASP A 119 15.65 11.41 26.46
N ARG A 120 16.27 11.04 25.36
CA ARG A 120 16.32 11.82 24.11
C ARG A 120 16.11 10.91 22.92
N VAL A 121 15.17 11.28 22.06
CA VAL A 121 14.93 10.56 20.79
C VAL A 121 15.49 11.40 19.64
N THR A 122 16.46 10.88 18.93
CA THR A 122 17.02 11.53 17.74
C THR A 122 16.17 11.23 16.51
N ASP A 123 16.27 12.08 15.46
CA ASP A 123 15.59 11.84 14.18
C ASP A 123 15.96 10.50 13.53
N ARG A 124 17.12 9.97 13.82
CA ARG A 124 17.56 8.66 13.33
C ARG A 124 16.82 7.54 14.05
N GLU A 125 16.77 7.59 15.37
CA GLU A 125 16.07 6.61 16.21
C GLU A 125 14.57 6.60 15.92
N LEU A 126 13.97 7.79 15.75
CA LEU A 126 12.57 7.90 15.35
C LEU A 126 12.31 7.19 14.02
N ARG A 127 13.18 7.36 13.01
CA ARG A 127 13.06 6.63 11.73
C ARG A 127 13.23 5.12 11.88
N GLU A 128 14.10 4.67 12.78
CA GLU A 128 14.30 3.24 13.05
C GLU A 128 13.03 2.64 13.71
N VAL A 129 12.43 3.37 14.65
CA VAL A 129 11.14 2.99 15.27
C VAL A 129 10.01 2.99 14.24
N ASP A 130 9.88 4.03 13.41
CA ASP A 130 8.87 4.11 12.35
C ASP A 130 8.99 2.94 11.39
N HIS A 131 10.22 2.57 11.01
CA HIS A 131 10.45 1.42 10.14
C HIS A 131 10.00 0.11 10.78
N ALA A 132 10.36 -0.12 12.05
CA ALA A 132 9.98 -1.32 12.79
C ALA A 132 8.46 -1.42 12.99
N VAL A 133 7.78 -0.30 13.25
CA VAL A 133 6.31 -0.23 13.37
C VAL A 133 5.65 -0.57 12.03
N LEU A 134 6.12 0.01 10.92
CA LEU A 134 5.56 -0.28 9.59
C LEU A 134 5.76 -1.74 9.19
N GLN A 135 6.91 -2.33 9.52
CA GLN A 135 7.19 -3.75 9.30
C GLN A 135 6.15 -4.61 10.05
N LEU A 136 6.00 -4.41 11.35
CA LEU A 136 5.06 -5.14 12.18
C LEU A 136 3.60 -4.97 11.70
N MET A 137 3.20 -3.78 11.26
CA MET A 137 1.88 -3.56 10.68
C MET A 137 1.67 -4.38 9.40
N GLY A 138 2.71 -4.52 8.58
CA GLY A 138 2.72 -5.39 7.39
C GLY A 138 2.47 -6.85 7.77
N ASP A 139 3.22 -7.36 8.76
CA ASP A 139 3.13 -8.76 9.20
C ASP A 139 1.76 -9.08 9.80
N LEU A 140 1.23 -8.18 10.64
CA LEU A 140 -0.12 -8.31 11.19
C LEU A 140 -1.20 -8.30 10.10
N ASN A 141 -1.06 -7.45 9.10
CA ASN A 141 -2.02 -7.42 7.99
C ASN A 141 -1.91 -8.66 7.11
N HIS A 142 -0.71 -9.20 6.92
CA HIS A 142 -0.48 -10.48 6.24
C HIS A 142 -1.15 -11.65 7.01
N LEU A 143 -0.94 -11.73 8.32
CA LEU A 143 -1.59 -12.72 9.18
C LEU A 143 -3.12 -12.63 9.11
N ARG A 144 -3.67 -11.40 9.14
CA ARG A 144 -5.11 -11.16 8.97
C ARG A 144 -5.63 -11.67 7.62
N GLY A 145 -4.88 -11.44 6.54
CA GLY A 145 -5.22 -11.93 5.20
C GLY A 145 -5.35 -13.45 5.19
N ARG A 146 -4.36 -14.15 5.74
CA ARG A 146 -4.38 -15.63 5.82
C ARG A 146 -5.56 -16.16 6.63
N LEU A 147 -5.87 -15.53 7.77
CA LEU A 147 -7.06 -15.91 8.55
C LEU A 147 -8.35 -15.70 7.77
N ALA A 148 -8.44 -14.65 6.95
CA ALA A 148 -9.58 -14.40 6.07
C ALA A 148 -9.71 -15.50 5.01
N ASP A 149 -8.61 -15.91 4.37
CA ASP A 149 -8.59 -17.00 3.38
C ASP A 149 -8.99 -18.34 4.01
N MET A 150 -8.51 -18.64 5.21
CA MET A 150 -8.91 -19.83 5.95
C MET A 150 -10.41 -19.82 6.29
N ASN A 151 -10.96 -18.66 6.67
CA ASN A 151 -12.39 -18.52 6.93
C ASN A 151 -13.22 -18.74 5.66
N GLU A 152 -12.79 -18.20 4.52
CA GLU A 152 -13.44 -18.39 3.23
C GLU A 152 -13.43 -19.88 2.82
N ALA A 153 -12.29 -20.55 2.93
CA ALA A 153 -12.16 -21.98 2.69
C ALA A 153 -13.09 -22.80 3.60
N THR A 154 -13.21 -22.45 4.86
CA THR A 154 -14.12 -23.12 5.81
C THR A 154 -15.60 -22.89 5.45
N ARG A 155 -15.94 -21.70 4.94
CA ARG A 155 -17.32 -21.39 4.50
C ARG A 155 -17.70 -22.19 3.26
N SER A 156 -16.78 -22.37 2.31
CA SER A 156 -17.02 -23.13 1.10
C SER A 156 -17.20 -24.63 1.34
N ILE A 157 -16.69 -25.16 2.46
CA ILE A 157 -16.81 -26.57 2.86
C ILE A 157 -18.11 -26.84 3.65
N ARG A 158 -18.76 -25.82 4.23
CA ARG A 158 -20.03 -26.02 4.95
C ARG A 158 -21.11 -26.49 3.99
N PRO A 159 -21.66 -27.69 4.14
CA PRO A 159 -22.81 -28.13 3.35
C PRO A 159 -23.97 -27.17 3.64
N VAL A 160 -24.62 -26.71 2.58
CA VAL A 160 -25.87 -25.92 2.69
C VAL A 160 -26.85 -26.73 3.54
N THR A 161 -27.20 -26.24 4.71
CA THR A 161 -28.12 -26.94 5.59
C THR A 161 -29.47 -27.06 4.91
N LEU A 162 -30.18 -28.19 5.13
CA LEU A 162 -31.51 -28.47 4.55
C LEU A 162 -32.50 -27.28 4.66
N HIS A 163 -32.33 -26.45 5.69
CA HIS A 163 -33.16 -25.26 5.90
C HIS A 163 -32.91 -24.15 4.84
N GLU A 164 -31.68 -23.97 4.39
CA GLU A 164 -31.34 -22.99 3.32
C GLU A 164 -31.78 -23.49 1.94
N GLN A 165 -31.77 -24.82 1.71
CA GLN A 165 -32.29 -25.40 0.46
C GLN A 165 -33.80 -25.22 0.30
N VAL A 166 -34.55 -25.26 1.40
CA VAL A 166 -36.02 -25.05 1.37
C VAL A 166 -36.33 -23.55 1.10
N HIS A 167 -35.56 -22.63 1.65
CA HIS A 167 -35.78 -21.20 1.44
C HIS A 167 -35.45 -20.73 0.02
N ASN A 168 -34.40 -21.28 -0.58
CA ASN A 168 -34.05 -20.99 -1.98
C ASN A 168 -35.03 -21.60 -2.99
N LYS A 169 -35.64 -22.78 -2.68
CA LYS A 169 -36.69 -23.38 -3.53
C LYS A 169 -38.03 -22.65 -3.46
N ALA A 170 -38.28 -21.90 -2.39
CA ALA A 170 -39.51 -21.10 -2.24
C ALA A 170 -39.43 -19.71 -2.91
N ARG A 171 -38.24 -19.33 -3.42
CA ARG A 171 -38.00 -18.06 -4.12
C ARG A 171 -37.76 -18.18 -5.62
N ALA A 172 -37.73 -19.41 -6.17
CA ALA A 172 -37.65 -19.73 -7.60
C ALA A 172 -39.02 -20.10 -8.14
#